data_91e5a96b24f080c3702de53c40a2fe20
#
_entry.id   91e5a96b24f080c3702de53c40a2fe20
#
_cell.length_a   1.000
_cell.length_b   1.000
_cell.length_c   1.000
_cell.angle_alpha   90.00
_cell.angle_beta   90.00
_cell.angle_gamma   90.00
#
_symmetry.space_group_name_H-M   'P 1'
#
loop_
_entity.id
_entity.type
_entity.pdbx_description
1 polymer ?
#
loop_
_entity_poly.entity_id
_entity_poly.type
_entity_poly.pdbx_seq_one_letter_code
_entity_poly.pdbx_strand_id
1 'polypeptide(L)'
;MIYGERIRQARELCGLTQGELAKLVGVNQSAIAHIESGRNIPSQELLDSIAAQTEFLPSFFEKDSIQNFPSGSLVFRSRASLSAREEAQAYQYARTMFEQAKTMVSHLNIPDLRLPRLSDNPVTAAKVTRSSFALSPDKPIKKLINIVERNGVFILSLPIVFNKLDAFSVWAEMDIERPVIIVSCSKPVDRLRFSIAHELGHLVMHTALKGRVAEAEKEANRFAAEFLLPESAMKQELVPPITLTTVARLKPRWGVSMQSIIIRAYELGIITNRQYRYLFEQLSTRGWRTKEPSNLDLPEEKPQLFAKMIEHFYSDSNETVPESYAKDMHLTVKRAMELINNYIDKRKPPLGNYVVSPTQLAYSNN
;
A
#
# COMPACT_ATOMS: atom_id res chain seq x y z
N MET A 1 -5.70 26.22 -18.70
CA MET A 1 -4.88 26.88 -17.61
C MET A 1 -3.84 25.86 -17.14
N ILE A 2 -2.57 26.27 -17.01
CA ILE A 2 -1.50 25.35 -16.55
C ILE A 2 -1.42 25.38 -15.02
N TYR A 3 -1.48 24.19 -14.41
CA TYR A 3 -1.37 24.02 -12.95
C TYR A 3 0.06 23.66 -12.57
N GLY A 4 0.76 24.55 -11.87
CA GLY A 4 2.14 24.33 -11.40
C GLY A 4 2.28 23.10 -10.51
N GLU A 5 1.25 22.77 -9.75
CA GLU A 5 1.20 21.56 -8.91
C GLU A 5 1.26 20.27 -9.75
N ARG A 6 0.69 20.25 -10.97
CA ARG A 6 0.82 19.11 -11.89
C ARG A 6 2.25 18.96 -12.42
N ILE A 7 2.94 20.07 -12.65
CA ILE A 7 4.36 20.05 -13.03
C ILE A 7 5.20 19.46 -11.87
N ARG A 8 4.94 19.90 -10.64
CA ARG A 8 5.55 19.32 -9.45
C ARG A 8 5.26 17.82 -9.34
N GLN A 9 4.01 17.41 -9.52
CA GLN A 9 3.59 15.99 -9.48
C GLN A 9 4.37 15.16 -10.50
N ALA A 10 4.45 15.59 -11.76
CA ALA A 10 5.18 14.89 -12.81
C ALA A 10 6.67 14.77 -12.49
N ARG A 11 7.30 15.86 -12.02
CA ARG A 11 8.70 15.88 -11.62
C ARG A 11 8.97 14.89 -10.46
N GLU A 12 8.15 14.93 -9.42
CA GLU A 12 8.32 14.07 -8.24
C GLU A 12 8.05 12.59 -8.56
N LEU A 13 7.09 12.28 -9.44
CA LEU A 13 6.89 10.91 -9.97
C LEU A 13 8.14 10.39 -10.68
N CYS A 14 8.83 11.25 -11.43
CA CYS A 14 10.12 10.91 -12.04
C CYS A 14 11.27 10.84 -11.02
N GLY A 15 11.00 11.12 -9.76
CA GLY A 15 12.01 11.19 -8.71
C GLY A 15 13.05 12.28 -8.97
N LEU A 16 12.71 13.40 -9.62
CA LEU A 16 13.61 14.50 -9.91
C LEU A 16 13.51 15.60 -8.85
N THR A 17 14.63 16.22 -8.52
CA THR A 17 14.67 17.49 -7.80
C THR A 17 14.33 18.63 -8.76
N GLN A 18 13.97 19.82 -8.25
CA GLN A 18 13.76 21.00 -9.07
C GLN A 18 15.00 21.38 -9.89
N GLY A 19 16.19 21.23 -9.29
CA GLY A 19 17.48 21.52 -9.96
C GLY A 19 17.79 20.52 -11.08
N GLU A 20 17.47 19.25 -10.91
CA GLU A 20 17.64 18.22 -11.95
C GLU A 20 16.69 18.47 -13.13
N LEU A 21 15.39 18.75 -12.86
CA LEU A 21 14.45 19.09 -13.93
C LEU A 21 14.89 20.38 -14.66
N ALA A 22 15.27 21.42 -13.90
CA ALA A 22 15.75 22.67 -14.47
C ALA A 22 16.91 22.47 -15.45
N LYS A 23 17.89 21.64 -15.06
CA LYS A 23 19.04 21.27 -15.91
C LYS A 23 18.60 20.53 -17.17
N LEU A 24 17.64 19.61 -17.08
CA LEU A 24 17.15 18.84 -18.23
C LEU A 24 16.42 19.72 -19.25
N VAL A 25 15.70 20.75 -18.80
CA VAL A 25 14.92 21.65 -19.69
C VAL A 25 15.61 22.99 -19.96
N GLY A 26 16.87 23.16 -19.53
CA GLY A 26 17.70 24.31 -19.90
C GLY A 26 17.33 25.63 -19.20
N VAL A 27 16.77 25.58 -17.99
CA VAL A 27 16.44 26.76 -17.17
C VAL A 27 17.13 26.70 -15.80
N ASN A 28 17.00 27.75 -14.99
CA ASN A 28 17.48 27.73 -13.61
C ASN A 28 16.43 27.10 -12.65
N GLN A 29 16.91 26.64 -11.47
CA GLN A 29 16.03 26.04 -10.47
C GLN A 29 14.91 26.96 -10.00
N SER A 30 15.19 28.28 -9.86
CA SER A 30 14.20 29.25 -9.40
C SER A 30 13.04 29.40 -10.41
N ALA A 31 13.29 29.24 -11.70
CA ALA A 31 12.24 29.23 -12.70
C ALA A 31 11.28 28.06 -12.48
N ILE A 32 11.78 26.86 -12.27
CA ILE A 32 10.95 25.68 -11.94
C ILE A 32 10.19 25.89 -10.62
N ALA A 33 10.83 26.42 -9.59
CA ALA A 33 10.18 26.70 -8.30
C ALA A 33 9.03 27.73 -8.44
N HIS A 34 9.19 28.77 -9.24
CA HIS A 34 8.15 29.77 -9.51
C HIS A 34 7.00 29.19 -10.32
N ILE A 35 7.28 28.31 -11.29
CA ILE A 35 6.26 27.64 -12.09
C ILE A 35 5.46 26.66 -11.19
N GLU A 36 6.13 25.84 -10.40
CA GLU A 36 5.47 24.88 -9.51
C GLU A 36 4.61 25.56 -8.42
N SER A 37 5.01 26.75 -7.98
CA SER A 37 4.22 27.57 -7.04
C SER A 37 3.09 28.38 -7.67
N GLY A 38 2.94 28.32 -8.99
CA GLY A 38 1.95 29.10 -9.76
C GLY A 38 2.27 30.59 -9.89
N ARG A 39 3.47 31.04 -9.50
CA ARG A 39 3.91 32.43 -9.65
C ARG A 39 4.18 32.81 -11.11
N ASN A 40 4.65 31.85 -11.89
CA ASN A 40 4.93 32.04 -13.33
C ASN A 40 4.25 30.95 -14.14
N ILE A 41 3.79 31.31 -15.32
CA ILE A 41 3.28 30.39 -16.34
C ILE A 41 4.45 30.04 -17.27
N PRO A 42 4.76 28.77 -17.58
CA PRO A 42 5.80 28.41 -18.53
C PRO A 42 5.42 28.80 -19.95
N SER A 43 6.40 29.11 -20.82
CA SER A 43 6.17 29.20 -22.25
C SER A 43 5.76 27.83 -22.80
N GLN A 44 5.13 27.80 -24.00
CA GLN A 44 4.72 26.53 -24.61
C GLN A 44 5.94 25.63 -24.87
N GLU A 45 7.05 26.17 -25.35
CA GLU A 45 8.29 25.40 -25.60
C GLU A 45 8.85 24.80 -24.30
N LEU A 46 8.80 25.55 -23.19
CA LEU A 46 9.24 25.03 -21.90
C LEU A 46 8.27 23.95 -21.37
N LEU A 47 6.98 24.12 -21.54
CA LEU A 47 5.96 23.14 -21.18
C LEU A 47 6.15 21.84 -21.96
N ASP A 48 6.36 21.92 -23.27
CA ASP A 48 6.61 20.78 -24.14
C ASP A 48 7.91 20.05 -23.76
N SER A 49 8.95 20.81 -23.40
CA SER A 49 10.21 20.25 -22.89
C SER A 49 10.00 19.52 -21.56
N ILE A 50 9.24 20.10 -20.60
CA ILE A 50 8.91 19.46 -19.33
C ILE A 50 8.10 18.18 -19.60
N ALA A 51 7.10 18.23 -20.49
CA ALA A 51 6.28 17.10 -20.87
C ALA A 51 7.13 15.93 -21.41
N ALA A 52 8.05 16.24 -22.34
CA ALA A 52 8.95 15.25 -22.92
C ALA A 52 9.89 14.62 -21.86
N GLN A 53 10.49 15.42 -20.97
CA GLN A 53 11.43 14.94 -19.96
C GLN A 53 10.75 14.13 -18.85
N THR A 54 9.48 14.38 -18.59
CA THR A 54 8.71 13.68 -17.55
C THR A 54 7.86 12.53 -18.11
N GLU A 55 7.78 12.39 -19.44
CA GLU A 55 6.95 11.40 -20.14
C GLU A 55 5.44 11.54 -19.86
N PHE A 56 4.98 12.81 -19.72
CA PHE A 56 3.57 13.18 -19.60
C PHE A 56 3.10 13.88 -20.87
N LEU A 57 1.80 13.86 -21.14
CA LEU A 57 1.24 14.70 -22.21
C LEU A 57 1.08 16.14 -21.72
N PRO A 58 1.23 17.17 -22.58
CA PRO A 58 1.01 18.57 -22.18
C PRO A 58 -0.35 18.81 -21.53
N SER A 59 -1.39 18.13 -21.99
CA SER A 59 -2.76 18.19 -21.45
C SER A 59 -2.87 17.71 -19.98
N PHE A 60 -1.91 16.92 -19.47
CA PHE A 60 -1.83 16.56 -18.04
C PHE A 60 -1.67 17.80 -17.15
N PHE A 61 -0.90 18.78 -17.59
CA PHE A 61 -0.64 20.00 -16.84
C PHE A 61 -1.80 21.00 -16.84
N GLU A 62 -2.80 20.75 -17.68
CA GLU A 62 -4.04 21.54 -17.76
C GLU A 62 -5.16 20.94 -16.90
N LYS A 63 -5.01 19.71 -16.45
CA LYS A 63 -6.00 18.99 -15.64
C LYS A 63 -5.98 19.53 -14.21
N ASP A 64 -7.14 19.87 -13.67
CA ASP A 64 -7.26 20.28 -12.27
C ASP A 64 -6.71 19.20 -11.34
N SER A 65 -6.11 19.61 -10.23
CA SER A 65 -5.52 18.69 -9.30
C SER A 65 -6.49 18.36 -8.17
N ILE A 66 -6.54 17.09 -7.75
CA ILE A 66 -7.21 16.73 -6.51
C ILE A 66 -6.38 17.29 -5.37
N GLN A 67 -6.86 18.38 -4.75
CA GLN A 67 -6.11 19.14 -3.76
C GLN A 67 -5.93 18.42 -2.41
N ASN A 68 -6.69 17.37 -2.12
CA ASN A 68 -6.82 16.83 -0.76
C ASN A 68 -6.48 15.33 -0.65
N PHE A 69 -5.36 14.88 -1.25
CA PHE A 69 -4.83 13.58 -0.87
C PHE A 69 -4.00 13.74 0.41
N PRO A 70 -4.41 13.15 1.55
CA PRO A 70 -3.70 13.34 2.81
C PRO A 70 -2.37 12.59 2.81
N SER A 71 -1.37 13.12 3.48
CA SER A 71 -0.07 12.45 3.66
C SER A 71 -0.14 11.23 4.58
N GLY A 72 -1.18 11.15 5.42
CA GLY A 72 -1.45 10.01 6.30
C GLY A 72 -0.26 9.60 7.18
N SER A 73 -0.08 8.30 7.36
CA SER A 73 1.02 7.74 8.16
C SER A 73 2.39 7.84 7.47
N LEU A 74 2.47 8.24 6.19
CA LEU A 74 3.73 8.43 5.48
C LEU A 74 4.64 9.43 6.20
N VAL A 75 4.08 10.54 6.72
CA VAL A 75 4.82 11.57 7.46
C VAL A 75 5.53 11.02 8.71
N PHE A 76 5.00 9.97 9.31
CA PHE A 76 5.58 9.38 10.52
C PHE A 76 6.72 8.42 10.21
N ARG A 77 6.62 7.66 9.13
CA ARG A 77 7.63 6.70 8.70
C ARG A 77 8.79 7.34 7.95
N SER A 78 8.54 8.39 7.17
CA SER A 78 9.56 9.09 6.38
C SER A 78 10.64 9.72 7.26
N ARG A 79 10.28 10.27 8.42
CA ARG A 79 11.24 10.90 9.34
C ARG A 79 12.34 9.96 9.84
N ALA A 80 12.16 8.65 9.73
CA ALA A 80 13.11 7.66 10.24
C ALA A 80 13.92 6.94 9.14
N SER A 81 13.48 6.96 7.86
CA SER A 81 14.06 6.03 6.89
C SER A 81 14.14 6.46 5.43
N LEU A 82 13.20 7.27 4.92
CA LEU A 82 13.19 7.73 3.52
C LEU A 82 13.95 9.05 3.36
N SER A 83 14.56 9.24 2.19
CA SER A 83 15.00 10.58 1.77
C SER A 83 13.77 11.42 1.37
N ALA A 84 13.86 12.74 1.45
CA ALA A 84 12.77 13.64 1.05
C ALA A 84 12.32 13.39 -0.41
N ARG A 85 13.24 12.98 -1.27
CA ARG A 85 12.97 12.60 -2.67
C ARG A 85 12.12 11.33 -2.77
N GLU A 86 12.49 10.28 -2.03
CA GLU A 86 11.75 9.01 -2.00
C GLU A 86 10.35 9.20 -1.39
N GLU A 87 10.25 10.03 -0.34
CA GLU A 87 8.97 10.37 0.29
C GLU A 87 8.03 11.08 -0.68
N ALA A 88 8.52 12.13 -1.36
CA ALA A 88 7.76 12.87 -2.36
C ALA A 88 7.32 11.94 -3.51
N GLN A 89 8.22 11.09 -3.99
CA GLN A 89 7.94 10.15 -5.06
C GLN A 89 6.86 9.12 -4.65
N ALA A 90 6.99 8.50 -3.48
CA ALA A 90 5.99 7.55 -2.96
C ALA A 90 4.62 8.20 -2.78
N TYR A 91 4.60 9.42 -2.24
CA TYR A 91 3.38 10.20 -2.10
C TYR A 91 2.69 10.47 -3.45
N GLN A 92 3.45 10.89 -4.46
CA GLN A 92 2.86 11.21 -5.77
C GLN A 92 2.37 9.96 -6.52
N TYR A 93 3.05 8.81 -6.38
CA TYR A 93 2.52 7.54 -6.89
C TYR A 93 1.19 7.18 -6.24
N ALA A 94 1.13 7.22 -4.91
CA ALA A 94 -0.10 6.95 -4.17
C ALA A 94 -1.23 7.90 -4.57
N ARG A 95 -0.95 9.21 -4.66
CA ARG A 95 -1.89 10.24 -5.08
C ARG A 95 -2.42 9.97 -6.50
N THR A 96 -1.54 9.68 -7.45
CA THR A 96 -1.94 9.44 -8.85
C THR A 96 -2.85 8.22 -8.97
N MET A 97 -2.51 7.12 -8.29
CA MET A 97 -3.34 5.92 -8.27
C MET A 97 -4.68 6.16 -7.55
N PHE A 98 -4.66 6.97 -6.50
CA PHE A 98 -5.87 7.37 -5.79
C PHE A 98 -6.78 8.25 -6.65
N GLU A 99 -6.25 9.21 -7.40
CA GLU A 99 -7.02 10.03 -8.34
C GLU A 99 -7.79 9.15 -9.33
N GLN A 100 -7.13 8.13 -9.86
CA GLN A 100 -7.77 7.18 -10.76
C GLN A 100 -8.82 6.31 -10.04
N ALA A 101 -8.51 5.79 -8.87
CA ALA A 101 -9.47 5.02 -8.08
C ALA A 101 -10.73 5.85 -7.78
N LYS A 102 -10.57 7.12 -7.42
CA LYS A 102 -11.68 8.05 -7.15
C LYS A 102 -12.57 8.26 -8.38
N THR A 103 -12.01 8.38 -9.57
CA THR A 103 -12.77 8.48 -10.81
C THR A 103 -13.57 7.20 -11.07
N MET A 104 -12.97 6.03 -10.87
CA MET A 104 -13.62 4.75 -11.12
C MET A 104 -14.70 4.39 -10.10
N VAL A 105 -14.54 4.79 -8.82
CA VAL A 105 -15.49 4.48 -7.74
C VAL A 105 -16.91 4.94 -8.05
N SER A 106 -17.09 6.09 -8.69
CA SER A 106 -18.40 6.62 -9.06
C SER A 106 -19.16 5.76 -10.11
N HIS A 107 -18.46 4.86 -10.81
CA HIS A 107 -19.00 4.03 -11.89
C HIS A 107 -19.07 2.54 -11.53
N LEU A 108 -18.54 2.15 -10.36
CA LEU A 108 -18.38 0.75 -9.97
C LEU A 108 -19.05 0.46 -8.63
N ASN A 109 -19.50 -0.78 -8.45
CA ASN A 109 -19.99 -1.25 -7.16
C ASN A 109 -18.83 -1.69 -6.27
N ILE A 110 -18.47 -0.86 -5.31
CA ILE A 110 -17.33 -1.05 -4.41
C ILE A 110 -17.81 -1.72 -3.10
N PRO A 111 -17.00 -2.63 -2.49
CA PRO A 111 -17.36 -3.25 -1.22
C PRO A 111 -17.69 -2.24 -0.12
N ASP A 112 -18.67 -2.56 0.71
CA ASP A 112 -19.05 -1.77 1.87
C ASP A 112 -17.89 -1.60 2.85
N LEU A 113 -17.77 -0.40 3.41
CA LEU A 113 -16.77 -0.12 4.44
C LEU A 113 -17.21 -0.72 5.78
N ARG A 114 -16.44 -1.69 6.27
CA ARG A 114 -16.67 -2.37 7.55
C ARG A 114 -15.52 -2.18 8.56
N LEU A 115 -14.51 -1.37 8.22
CA LEU A 115 -13.41 -1.08 9.13
C LEU A 115 -13.91 -0.18 10.26
N PRO A 116 -13.80 -0.61 11.55
CA PRO A 116 -14.20 0.22 12.68
C PRO A 116 -13.22 1.37 12.92
N ARG A 117 -13.67 2.43 13.57
CA ARG A 117 -12.83 3.49 14.14
C ARG A 117 -12.98 3.46 15.66
N LEU A 118 -11.91 3.19 16.36
CA LEU A 118 -11.89 2.94 17.79
C LEU A 118 -10.70 3.65 18.43
N SER A 119 -10.95 4.35 19.52
CA SER A 119 -9.90 4.85 20.40
C SER A 119 -9.84 3.97 21.65
N ASP A 120 -9.34 2.74 21.49
CA ASP A 120 -9.34 1.74 22.56
C ASP A 120 -7.96 1.04 22.63
N ASN A 121 -7.83 0.13 23.57
CA ASN A 121 -6.67 -0.74 23.70
C ASN A 121 -6.42 -1.54 22.39
N PRO A 122 -5.18 -1.63 21.88
CA PRO A 122 -4.86 -2.31 20.63
C PRO A 122 -5.37 -3.75 20.50
N VAL A 123 -5.40 -4.49 21.61
CA VAL A 123 -5.91 -5.87 21.65
C VAL A 123 -7.43 -5.88 21.44
N THR A 124 -8.16 -5.01 22.11
CA THR A 124 -9.61 -4.86 21.93
C THR A 124 -9.93 -4.41 20.49
N ALA A 125 -9.21 -3.40 19.99
CA ALA A 125 -9.37 -2.89 18.64
C ALA A 125 -9.15 -4.00 17.59
N ALA A 126 -8.13 -4.84 17.74
CA ALA A 126 -7.87 -5.98 16.86
C ALA A 126 -8.99 -7.01 16.89
N LYS A 127 -9.51 -7.36 18.07
CA LYS A 127 -10.64 -8.31 18.23
C LYS A 127 -11.92 -7.77 17.59
N VAL A 128 -12.25 -6.50 17.80
CA VAL A 128 -13.41 -5.87 17.18
C VAL A 128 -13.26 -5.82 15.66
N THR A 129 -12.06 -5.50 15.15
CA THR A 129 -11.80 -5.51 13.70
C THR A 129 -11.94 -6.91 13.11
N ARG A 130 -11.46 -7.96 13.79
CA ARG A 130 -11.68 -9.35 13.34
C ARG A 130 -13.18 -9.68 13.27
N SER A 131 -13.95 -9.29 14.28
CA SER A 131 -15.41 -9.48 14.31
C SER A 131 -16.10 -8.73 13.18
N SER A 132 -15.77 -7.46 12.94
CA SER A 132 -16.33 -6.65 11.85
C SER A 132 -16.04 -7.24 10.46
N PHE A 133 -14.89 -7.90 10.31
CA PHE A 133 -14.51 -8.59 9.08
C PHE A 133 -15.07 -10.03 9.00
N ALA A 134 -15.96 -10.42 9.93
CA ALA A 134 -16.51 -11.76 10.04
C ALA A 134 -15.44 -12.87 10.12
N LEU A 135 -14.31 -12.56 10.74
CA LEU A 135 -13.22 -13.51 10.97
C LEU A 135 -13.43 -14.27 12.27
N SER A 136 -13.05 -15.56 12.26
CA SER A 136 -13.00 -16.35 13.49
C SER A 136 -11.99 -15.74 14.49
N PRO A 137 -12.33 -15.68 15.79
CA PRO A 137 -11.47 -15.04 16.78
C PRO A 137 -10.12 -15.74 16.98
N ASP A 138 -10.01 -17.03 16.62
CA ASP A 138 -8.90 -17.90 16.93
C ASP A 138 -8.32 -18.68 15.73
N LYS A 139 -8.75 -18.35 14.50
CA LYS A 139 -8.25 -19.03 13.28
C LYS A 139 -7.28 -18.15 12.49
N PRO A 140 -6.33 -18.77 11.76
CA PRO A 140 -5.45 -18.04 10.84
C PRO A 140 -6.23 -17.34 9.73
N ILE A 141 -5.75 -16.16 9.34
CA ILE A 141 -6.28 -15.42 8.18
C ILE A 141 -5.53 -15.92 6.93
N LYS A 142 -6.20 -16.63 6.02
CA LYS A 142 -5.53 -17.24 4.86
C LYS A 142 -5.23 -16.26 3.72
N LYS A 143 -6.18 -15.40 3.36
CA LYS A 143 -6.07 -14.44 2.24
C LYS A 143 -6.28 -13.03 2.79
N LEU A 144 -5.27 -12.49 3.47
CA LEU A 144 -5.38 -11.24 4.21
C LEU A 144 -5.77 -10.07 3.30
N ILE A 145 -5.06 -9.88 2.19
CA ILE A 145 -5.31 -8.79 1.25
C ILE A 145 -6.76 -8.83 0.75
N ASN A 146 -7.21 -9.98 0.30
CA ASN A 146 -8.56 -10.16 -0.20
C ASN A 146 -9.64 -9.86 0.87
N ILE A 147 -9.40 -10.27 2.12
CA ILE A 147 -10.32 -9.99 3.23
C ILE A 147 -10.37 -8.50 3.52
N VAL A 148 -9.24 -7.83 3.56
CA VAL A 148 -9.15 -6.38 3.81
C VAL A 148 -9.88 -5.60 2.71
N GLU A 149 -9.66 -5.95 1.44
CA GLU A 149 -10.34 -5.32 0.30
C GLU A 149 -11.85 -5.56 0.30
N ARG A 150 -12.31 -6.78 0.63
CA ARG A 150 -13.75 -7.11 0.76
C ARG A 150 -14.47 -6.34 1.85
N ASN A 151 -13.75 -5.79 2.80
CA ASN A 151 -14.29 -4.96 3.86
C ASN A 151 -14.09 -3.46 3.61
N GLY A 152 -13.94 -3.08 2.33
CA GLY A 152 -13.97 -1.69 1.87
C GLY A 152 -12.68 -0.91 2.06
N VAL A 153 -11.57 -1.57 2.39
CA VAL A 153 -10.24 -0.95 2.48
C VAL A 153 -9.53 -1.08 1.13
N PHE A 154 -9.09 0.03 0.56
CA PHE A 154 -8.29 0.00 -0.66
C PHE A 154 -6.85 -0.38 -0.36
N ILE A 155 -6.27 -1.30 -1.13
CA ILE A 155 -4.85 -1.60 -1.08
C ILE A 155 -4.22 -1.27 -2.42
N LEU A 156 -3.31 -0.28 -2.44
CA LEU A 156 -2.62 0.19 -3.63
C LEU A 156 -1.14 -0.24 -3.57
N SER A 157 -0.67 -0.87 -4.64
CA SER A 157 0.71 -1.35 -4.77
C SER A 157 1.55 -0.34 -5.52
N LEU A 158 2.60 0.18 -4.89
CA LEU A 158 3.54 1.07 -5.55
C LEU A 158 4.23 0.37 -6.73
N PRO A 159 4.34 1.02 -7.90
CA PRO A 159 4.95 0.41 -9.09
C PRO A 159 6.48 0.30 -9.00
N ILE A 160 7.09 1.04 -8.09
CA ILE A 160 8.54 1.06 -7.84
C ILE A 160 8.86 0.56 -6.43
N VAL A 161 10.09 0.09 -6.28
CA VAL A 161 10.58 -0.48 -5.02
C VAL A 161 11.26 0.60 -4.17
N PHE A 162 10.73 0.80 -2.98
CA PHE A 162 11.40 1.59 -1.93
C PHE A 162 11.97 0.64 -0.88
N ASN A 163 13.30 0.61 -0.74
CA ASN A 163 13.96 -0.34 0.16
C ASN A 163 13.53 -0.19 1.62
N LYS A 164 13.25 1.03 2.04
CA LYS A 164 12.93 1.38 3.43
C LYS A 164 11.45 1.64 3.70
N LEU A 165 10.59 1.54 2.68
CA LEU A 165 9.15 1.67 2.80
C LEU A 165 8.50 0.30 2.63
N ASP A 166 7.76 -0.15 3.62
CA ASP A 166 6.96 -1.37 3.55
C ASP A 166 5.51 -1.05 3.17
N ALA A 167 4.88 -0.15 3.90
CA ALA A 167 3.53 0.35 3.66
C ALA A 167 3.30 1.68 4.38
N PHE A 168 2.23 2.38 4.03
CA PHE A 168 1.64 3.49 4.78
C PHE A 168 0.14 3.57 4.49
N SER A 169 -0.61 4.29 5.33
CA SER A 169 -2.06 4.38 5.20
C SER A 169 -2.61 5.79 5.39
N VAL A 170 -3.76 6.03 4.77
CA VAL A 170 -4.50 7.28 4.85
C VAL A 170 -5.99 7.01 4.90
N TRP A 171 -6.76 7.92 5.50
CA TRP A 171 -8.18 8.09 5.21
C TRP A 171 -8.31 9.16 4.13
N ALA A 172 -8.98 8.84 3.03
CA ALA A 172 -9.09 9.72 1.87
C ALA A 172 -10.51 9.77 1.33
N GLU A 173 -10.91 10.95 0.83
CA GLU A 173 -12.27 11.20 0.34
C GLU A 173 -12.42 10.72 -1.12
N MET A 174 -13.25 9.68 -1.33
CA MET A 174 -13.69 9.17 -2.63
C MET A 174 -15.17 9.48 -2.84
N ASP A 175 -16.04 8.45 -2.83
CA ASP A 175 -17.51 8.51 -2.70
C ASP A 175 -17.91 8.82 -1.26
N ILE A 176 -17.22 8.19 -0.35
CA ILE A 176 -17.21 8.43 1.09
C ILE A 176 -15.74 8.56 1.55
N GLU A 177 -15.51 8.85 2.81
CA GLU A 177 -14.17 8.75 3.37
C GLU A 177 -13.76 7.28 3.51
N ARG A 178 -12.77 6.83 2.72
CA ARG A 178 -12.31 5.45 2.65
C ARG A 178 -10.87 5.28 3.15
N PRO A 179 -10.58 4.16 3.82
CA PRO A 179 -9.23 3.81 4.20
C PRO A 179 -8.45 3.27 2.99
N VAL A 180 -7.25 3.78 2.81
CA VAL A 180 -6.33 3.36 1.74
C VAL A 180 -5.02 2.94 2.38
N ILE A 181 -4.55 1.75 2.07
CA ILE A 181 -3.23 1.24 2.44
C ILE A 181 -2.37 1.18 1.18
N ILE A 182 -1.23 1.83 1.20
CA ILE A 182 -0.25 1.81 0.12
C ILE A 182 0.88 0.87 0.51
N VAL A 183 1.20 -0.10 -0.35
CA VAL A 183 2.19 -1.14 -0.07
C VAL A 183 3.31 -1.19 -1.10
N SER A 184 4.51 -1.59 -0.67
CA SER A 184 5.61 -1.98 -1.55
C SER A 184 5.58 -3.50 -1.75
N CYS A 185 5.26 -3.95 -2.97
CA CYS A 185 5.09 -5.39 -3.29
C CYS A 185 6.40 -6.18 -3.43
N SER A 186 7.55 -5.58 -3.18
CA SER A 186 8.85 -6.28 -3.27
C SER A 186 9.25 -7.03 -1.99
N LYS A 187 8.40 -7.03 -0.98
CA LYS A 187 8.70 -7.63 0.33
C LYS A 187 8.20 -9.07 0.42
N PRO A 188 8.84 -9.92 1.24
CA PRO A 188 8.30 -11.24 1.55
C PRO A 188 6.85 -11.16 2.05
N VAL A 189 6.05 -12.16 1.69
CA VAL A 189 4.59 -12.14 1.94
C VAL A 189 4.26 -12.02 3.44
N ASP A 190 5.01 -12.69 4.30
CA ASP A 190 4.85 -12.60 5.75
C ASP A 190 5.09 -11.17 6.28
N ARG A 191 6.08 -10.47 5.74
CA ARG A 191 6.36 -9.06 6.06
C ARG A 191 5.28 -8.13 5.52
N LEU A 192 4.83 -8.35 4.27
CA LEU A 192 3.74 -7.60 3.67
C LEU A 192 2.45 -7.72 4.49
N ARG A 193 2.10 -8.94 4.92
CA ARG A 193 0.93 -9.20 5.76
C ARG A 193 1.00 -8.47 7.11
N PHE A 194 2.18 -8.51 7.75
CA PHE A 194 2.38 -7.78 9.01
C PHE A 194 2.26 -6.27 8.81
N SER A 195 2.84 -5.73 7.73
CA SER A 195 2.74 -4.31 7.39
C SER A 195 1.29 -3.88 7.13
N ILE A 196 0.50 -4.67 6.39
CA ILE A 196 -0.92 -4.38 6.17
C ILE A 196 -1.70 -4.39 7.50
N ALA A 197 -1.47 -5.38 8.37
CA ALA A 197 -2.13 -5.44 9.67
C ALA A 197 -1.73 -4.25 10.59
N HIS A 198 -0.48 -3.81 10.51
CA HIS A 198 0.01 -2.64 11.21
C HIS A 198 -0.67 -1.35 10.72
N GLU A 199 -0.79 -1.18 9.39
CA GLU A 199 -1.50 -0.03 8.81
C GLU A 199 -3.01 -0.04 9.13
N LEU A 200 -3.64 -1.23 9.20
CA LEU A 200 -5.00 -1.36 9.73
C LEU A 200 -5.10 -0.84 11.16
N GLY A 201 -4.08 -1.13 11.99
CA GLY A 201 -4.01 -0.60 13.36
C GLY A 201 -4.00 0.94 13.38
N HIS A 202 -3.22 1.58 12.51
CA HIS A 202 -3.24 3.04 12.37
C HIS A 202 -4.60 3.56 11.92
N LEU A 203 -5.20 2.96 10.91
CA LEU A 203 -6.51 3.36 10.39
C LEU A 203 -7.63 3.20 11.42
N VAL A 204 -7.58 2.15 12.23
CA VAL A 204 -8.58 1.89 13.27
C VAL A 204 -8.44 2.83 14.47
N MET A 205 -7.22 3.02 14.96
CA MET A 205 -6.99 3.65 16.28
C MET A 205 -6.53 5.11 16.21
N HIS A 206 -5.86 5.51 15.13
CA HIS A 206 -5.12 6.76 15.07
C HIS A 206 -5.70 7.75 14.03
N THR A 207 -6.98 8.08 14.15
CA THR A 207 -7.66 9.02 13.23
C THR A 207 -7.16 10.47 13.36
N ALA A 208 -6.54 10.82 14.50
CA ALA A 208 -5.94 12.14 14.75
C ALA A 208 -4.65 11.97 15.54
N LEU A 209 -3.51 11.88 14.85
CA LEU A 209 -2.20 11.78 15.49
C LEU A 209 -1.74 13.15 16.00
N LYS A 210 -2.08 13.45 17.24
CA LYS A 210 -1.55 14.61 17.98
C LYS A 210 -0.26 14.23 18.71
N GLY A 211 0.88 14.25 18.01
CA GLY A 211 2.21 14.33 18.63
C GLY A 211 2.83 13.08 19.28
N ARG A 212 2.11 11.94 19.35
CA ARG A 212 2.58 10.70 20.01
C ARG A 212 2.99 9.59 19.03
N VAL A 213 3.85 9.91 18.10
CA VAL A 213 4.24 8.97 17.02
C VAL A 213 4.80 7.64 17.54
N ALA A 214 5.73 7.69 18.50
CA ALA A 214 6.38 6.48 19.02
C ALA A 214 5.40 5.55 19.77
N GLU A 215 4.37 6.09 20.39
CA GLU A 215 3.35 5.32 21.08
C GLU A 215 2.38 4.70 20.07
N ALA A 216 1.93 5.47 19.08
CA ALA A 216 1.08 4.99 18.01
C ALA A 216 1.73 3.83 17.22
N GLU A 217 3.04 3.89 16.97
CA GLU A 217 3.79 2.80 16.35
C GLU A 217 3.78 1.51 17.20
N LYS A 218 3.92 1.65 18.52
CA LYS A 218 3.84 0.50 19.45
C LYS A 218 2.43 -0.08 19.49
N GLU A 219 1.43 0.77 19.52
CA GLU A 219 0.02 0.36 19.52
C GLU A 219 -0.35 -0.34 18.21
N ALA A 220 0.06 0.18 17.05
CA ALA A 220 -0.15 -0.46 15.76
C ALA A 220 0.56 -1.83 15.66
N ASN A 221 1.77 -1.97 16.22
CA ASN A 221 2.46 -3.26 16.31
C ASN A 221 1.70 -4.26 17.19
N ARG A 222 1.18 -3.83 18.35
CA ARG A 222 0.38 -4.69 19.23
C ARG A 222 -0.95 -5.07 18.59
N PHE A 223 -1.59 -4.15 17.89
CA PHE A 223 -2.78 -4.45 17.09
C PHE A 223 -2.47 -5.52 16.03
N ALA A 224 -1.42 -5.34 15.23
CA ALA A 224 -1.02 -6.28 14.19
C ALA A 224 -0.72 -7.68 14.77
N ALA A 225 -0.02 -7.73 15.90
CA ALA A 225 0.29 -8.98 16.58
C ALA A 225 -0.99 -9.71 17.05
N GLU A 226 -1.94 -9.01 17.67
CA GLU A 226 -3.22 -9.63 18.09
C GLU A 226 -4.11 -9.97 16.89
N PHE A 227 -4.14 -9.10 15.86
CA PHE A 227 -4.94 -9.33 14.67
C PHE A 227 -4.50 -10.57 13.89
N LEU A 228 -3.19 -10.80 13.73
CA LEU A 228 -2.63 -11.94 12.99
C LEU A 228 -2.42 -13.19 13.86
N LEU A 229 -2.05 -13.01 15.13
CA LEU A 229 -1.69 -14.06 16.10
C LEU A 229 -2.49 -13.87 17.39
N PRO A 230 -3.82 -14.15 17.39
CA PRO A 230 -4.66 -13.96 18.57
C PRO A 230 -4.11 -14.69 19.80
N GLU A 231 -4.16 -14.01 20.95
CA GLU A 231 -3.67 -14.57 22.21
C GLU A 231 -4.28 -15.93 22.53
N SER A 232 -5.61 -16.07 22.37
CA SER A 232 -6.34 -17.31 22.62
C SER A 232 -5.81 -18.50 21.82
N ALA A 233 -5.51 -18.28 20.54
CA ALA A 233 -4.95 -19.30 19.67
C ALA A 233 -3.49 -19.58 19.98
N MET A 234 -2.68 -18.54 20.22
CA MET A 234 -1.26 -18.70 20.47
C MET A 234 -0.99 -19.46 21.78
N LYS A 235 -1.77 -19.23 22.84
CA LYS A 235 -1.67 -20.00 24.09
C LYS A 235 -1.97 -21.48 23.91
N GLN A 236 -2.77 -21.85 22.92
CA GLN A 236 -3.07 -23.25 22.60
C GLN A 236 -2.00 -23.92 21.72
N GLU A 237 -1.43 -23.16 20.77
CA GLU A 237 -0.50 -23.70 19.78
C GLU A 237 0.98 -23.63 20.21
N LEU A 238 1.32 -22.68 21.07
CA LEU A 238 2.68 -22.48 21.59
C LEU A 238 2.84 -23.19 22.95
N VAL A 239 2.80 -24.52 22.95
CA VAL A 239 3.02 -25.33 24.16
C VAL A 239 4.53 -25.53 24.37
N PRO A 240 5.10 -25.13 25.53
CA PRO A 240 6.51 -25.36 25.83
C PRO A 240 6.88 -26.86 25.82
N PRO A 241 8.11 -27.23 25.41
CA PRO A 241 9.22 -26.36 25.05
C PRO A 241 9.09 -25.82 23.62
N ILE A 242 9.25 -24.50 23.48
CA ILE A 242 9.22 -23.84 22.17
C ILE A 242 10.61 -23.94 21.51
N THR A 243 10.64 -24.52 20.30
CA THR A 243 11.84 -24.71 19.48
C THR A 243 11.69 -24.00 18.13
N LEU A 244 12.79 -23.85 17.37
CA LEU A 244 12.70 -23.35 15.99
C LEU A 244 11.83 -24.25 15.09
N THR A 245 11.79 -25.56 15.35
CA THR A 245 10.91 -26.48 14.62
C THR A 245 9.43 -26.19 14.89
N THR A 246 9.07 -25.90 16.15
CA THR A 246 7.71 -25.47 16.51
C THR A 246 7.33 -24.19 15.76
N VAL A 247 8.21 -23.19 15.77
CA VAL A 247 7.99 -21.89 15.10
C VAL A 247 7.92 -22.04 13.58
N ALA A 248 8.81 -22.84 12.98
CA ALA A 248 8.82 -23.11 11.55
C ALA A 248 7.51 -23.76 11.06
N ARG A 249 6.93 -24.67 11.84
CA ARG A 249 5.61 -25.27 11.54
C ARG A 249 4.47 -24.26 11.58
N LEU A 250 4.54 -23.28 12.47
CA LEU A 250 3.49 -22.26 12.64
C LEU A 250 3.56 -21.14 11.58
N LYS A 251 4.75 -20.85 11.03
CA LYS A 251 4.94 -19.82 10.02
C LYS A 251 3.97 -19.95 8.82
N PRO A 252 3.94 -21.04 8.05
CA PRO A 252 3.04 -21.17 6.91
C PRO A 252 1.56 -21.23 7.33
N ARG A 253 1.26 -21.73 8.51
CA ARG A 253 -0.10 -21.81 9.03
C ARG A 253 -0.69 -20.44 9.35
N TRP A 254 0.07 -19.58 10.03
CA TRP A 254 -0.38 -18.25 10.47
C TRP A 254 -0.04 -17.13 9.49
N GLY A 255 0.83 -17.39 8.54
CA GLY A 255 1.22 -16.45 7.50
C GLY A 255 2.01 -15.25 8.02
N VAL A 256 2.90 -15.50 8.98
CA VAL A 256 3.78 -14.51 9.61
C VAL A 256 5.21 -15.05 9.72
N SER A 257 6.20 -14.17 9.94
CA SER A 257 7.59 -14.60 10.10
C SER A 257 7.81 -15.41 11.38
N MET A 258 8.85 -16.24 11.38
CA MET A 258 9.29 -16.95 12.59
C MET A 258 9.63 -15.97 13.71
N GLN A 259 10.23 -14.83 13.37
CA GLN A 259 10.54 -13.78 14.34
C GLN A 259 9.27 -13.24 15.01
N SER A 260 8.21 -12.97 14.22
CA SER A 260 6.92 -12.49 14.76
C SER A 260 6.30 -13.48 15.74
N ILE A 261 6.40 -14.78 15.46
CA ILE A 261 5.90 -15.84 16.38
C ILE A 261 6.69 -15.87 17.69
N ILE A 262 8.03 -15.76 17.62
CA ILE A 262 8.91 -15.75 18.81
C ILE A 262 8.62 -14.49 19.65
N ILE A 263 8.49 -13.33 19.02
CA ILE A 263 8.15 -12.07 19.71
C ILE A 263 6.80 -12.24 20.41
N ARG A 264 5.79 -12.76 19.70
CA ARG A 264 4.47 -12.99 20.27
C ARG A 264 4.47 -13.96 21.45
N ALA A 265 5.23 -15.04 21.36
CA ALA A 265 5.40 -16.00 22.47
C ALA A 265 5.99 -15.33 23.72
N TYR A 266 6.94 -14.42 23.54
CA TYR A 266 7.54 -13.64 24.62
C TYR A 266 6.57 -12.62 25.21
N GLU A 267 5.87 -11.86 24.39
CA GLU A 267 4.87 -10.87 24.81
C GLU A 267 3.72 -11.49 25.62
N LEU A 268 3.34 -12.73 25.27
CA LEU A 268 2.30 -13.49 25.99
C LEU A 268 2.82 -14.21 27.23
N GLY A 269 4.12 -14.08 27.57
CA GLY A 269 4.73 -14.75 28.72
C GLY A 269 4.84 -16.28 28.56
N ILE A 270 4.69 -16.81 27.35
CA ILE A 270 4.81 -18.25 27.07
C ILE A 270 6.27 -18.70 27.15
N ILE A 271 7.19 -17.83 26.76
CA ILE A 271 8.63 -18.05 26.87
C ILE A 271 9.29 -16.98 27.74
N THR A 272 10.36 -17.36 28.43
CA THR A 272 11.16 -16.44 29.23
C THR A 272 12.09 -15.60 28.37
N ASN A 273 12.64 -14.50 28.93
CA ASN A 273 13.65 -13.67 28.24
C ASN A 273 14.89 -14.49 27.82
N ARG A 274 15.30 -15.49 28.63
CA ARG A 274 16.39 -16.39 28.28
C ARG A 274 16.08 -17.22 27.04
N GLN A 275 14.89 -17.81 26.97
CA GLN A 275 14.43 -18.59 25.82
C GLN A 275 14.26 -17.72 24.56
N TYR A 276 13.72 -16.50 24.71
CA TYR A 276 13.62 -15.52 23.64
C TYR A 276 14.98 -15.22 23.02
N ARG A 277 15.99 -14.86 23.85
CA ARG A 277 17.35 -14.58 23.38
C ARG A 277 17.97 -15.80 22.69
N TYR A 278 17.82 -16.98 23.26
CA TYR A 278 18.32 -18.23 22.71
C TYR A 278 17.73 -18.54 21.32
N LEU A 279 16.41 -18.38 21.14
CA LEU A 279 15.77 -18.58 19.84
C LEU A 279 16.26 -17.55 18.80
N PHE A 280 16.44 -16.29 19.19
CA PHE A 280 17.00 -15.26 18.31
C PHE A 280 18.48 -15.51 17.95
N GLU A 281 19.28 -16.03 18.88
CA GLU A 281 20.64 -16.46 18.61
C GLU A 281 20.67 -17.60 17.59
N GLN A 282 19.81 -18.59 17.76
CA GLN A 282 19.67 -19.68 16.79
C GLN A 282 19.25 -19.19 15.39
N LEU A 283 18.32 -18.22 15.29
CA LEU A 283 17.98 -17.58 14.01
C LEU A 283 19.19 -16.87 13.39
N SER A 284 19.95 -16.14 14.22
CA SER A 284 21.14 -15.40 13.78
C SER A 284 22.23 -16.33 13.25
N THR A 285 22.54 -17.39 13.96
CA THR A 285 23.54 -18.41 13.59
C THR A 285 23.22 -19.10 12.26
N ARG A 286 21.92 -19.26 11.94
CA ARG A 286 21.45 -19.83 10.68
C ARG A 286 21.26 -18.80 9.56
N GLY A 287 21.50 -17.52 9.82
CA GLY A 287 21.21 -16.43 8.87
C GLY A 287 19.71 -16.16 8.65
N TRP A 288 18.83 -16.79 9.44
CA TRP A 288 17.38 -16.72 9.26
C TRP A 288 16.74 -15.42 9.78
N ARG A 289 17.52 -14.54 10.39
CA ARG A 289 17.05 -13.19 10.72
C ARG A 289 16.86 -12.29 9.50
N THR A 290 17.64 -12.53 8.46
CA THR A 290 17.56 -11.75 7.20
C THR A 290 16.76 -12.47 6.14
N LYS A 291 16.90 -13.80 6.07
CA LYS A 291 16.19 -14.64 5.10
C LYS A 291 15.83 -15.96 5.75
N GLU A 292 14.55 -16.14 6.01
CA GLU A 292 14.02 -17.40 6.53
C GLU A 292 14.03 -18.51 5.46
N PRO A 293 13.93 -19.80 5.82
CA PRO A 293 13.98 -20.90 4.84
C PRO A 293 12.91 -20.80 3.77
N SER A 294 13.29 -20.88 2.49
CA SER A 294 12.40 -20.69 1.34
C SER A 294 11.29 -21.76 1.21
N ASN A 295 11.52 -22.97 1.76
CA ASN A 295 10.48 -24.00 1.82
C ASN A 295 9.33 -23.68 2.79
N LEU A 296 9.45 -22.60 3.55
CA LEU A 296 8.41 -22.07 4.42
C LEU A 296 7.76 -20.78 3.86
N ASP A 297 8.12 -20.40 2.65
CA ASP A 297 7.58 -19.20 2.01
C ASP A 297 6.09 -19.38 1.72
N LEU A 298 5.36 -18.27 1.87
CA LEU A 298 3.93 -18.22 1.64
C LEU A 298 3.62 -18.00 0.17
N PRO A 299 2.48 -18.48 -0.33
CA PRO A 299 2.02 -18.12 -1.66
C PRO A 299 1.84 -16.60 -1.76
N GLU A 300 2.12 -16.06 -2.93
CA GLU A 300 2.03 -14.62 -3.20
C GLU A 300 0.59 -14.13 -3.01
N GLU A 301 0.46 -13.02 -2.28
CA GLU A 301 -0.78 -12.26 -2.16
C GLU A 301 -0.61 -10.91 -2.84
N LYS A 302 -1.54 -10.54 -3.73
CA LYS A 302 -1.54 -9.24 -4.45
C LYS A 302 -2.86 -8.51 -4.27
N PRO A 303 -2.86 -7.17 -4.22
CA PRO A 303 -4.09 -6.37 -4.31
C PRO A 303 -4.87 -6.69 -5.59
N GLN A 304 -6.17 -6.91 -5.46
CA GLN A 304 -7.04 -7.30 -6.56
C GLN A 304 -8.15 -6.28 -6.85
N LEU A 305 -8.55 -5.50 -5.85
CA LEU A 305 -9.67 -4.55 -6.01
C LEU A 305 -9.38 -3.54 -7.11
N PHE A 306 -8.25 -2.84 -7.02
CA PHE A 306 -7.87 -1.84 -8.01
C PHE A 306 -7.61 -2.46 -9.40
N ALA A 307 -7.03 -3.66 -9.46
CA ALA A 307 -6.88 -4.41 -10.73
C ALA A 307 -8.23 -4.68 -11.40
N LYS A 308 -9.22 -5.16 -10.64
CA LYS A 308 -10.57 -5.41 -11.15
C LYS A 308 -11.30 -4.13 -11.55
N MET A 309 -11.08 -3.05 -10.80
CA MET A 309 -11.63 -1.74 -11.16
C MET A 309 -11.11 -1.29 -12.52
N ILE A 310 -9.80 -1.37 -12.75
CA ILE A 310 -9.17 -1.03 -14.04
C ILE A 310 -9.71 -1.94 -15.16
N GLU A 311 -9.68 -3.25 -14.96
CA GLU A 311 -10.20 -4.22 -15.95
C GLU A 311 -11.65 -3.91 -16.32
N HIS A 312 -12.51 -3.67 -15.33
CA HIS A 312 -13.94 -3.44 -15.58
C HIS A 312 -14.22 -2.08 -16.19
N PHE A 313 -13.54 -1.03 -15.71
CA PHE A 313 -13.75 0.35 -16.20
C PHE A 313 -13.36 0.51 -17.67
N TYR A 314 -12.35 -0.22 -18.13
CA TYR A 314 -11.85 -0.17 -19.52
C TYR A 314 -12.28 -1.39 -20.36
N SER A 315 -13.21 -2.24 -19.87
CA SER A 315 -13.64 -3.48 -20.56
C SER A 315 -14.26 -3.24 -21.93
N ASP A 316 -14.98 -2.13 -22.10
CA ASP A 316 -15.73 -1.81 -23.31
C ASP A 316 -14.93 -0.98 -24.33
N SER A 317 -13.65 -0.75 -24.05
CA SER A 317 -12.75 -0.02 -24.95
C SER A 317 -12.27 -0.92 -26.09
N ASN A 318 -12.19 -0.36 -27.29
CA ASN A 318 -11.52 -1.02 -28.43
C ASN A 318 -9.97 -0.96 -28.34
N GLU A 319 -9.45 -0.22 -27.38
CA GLU A 319 -8.02 -0.02 -27.10
C GLU A 319 -7.57 -1.00 -26.02
N THR A 320 -6.27 -1.24 -25.88
CA THR A 320 -5.74 -1.99 -24.73
C THR A 320 -5.94 -1.21 -23.42
N VAL A 321 -5.99 -1.89 -22.29
CA VAL A 321 -6.12 -1.24 -20.99
C VAL A 321 -5.06 -0.16 -20.75
N PRO A 322 -3.76 -0.36 -21.08
CA PRO A 322 -2.77 0.71 -20.94
C PRO A 322 -3.01 1.93 -21.84
N GLU A 323 -3.50 1.74 -23.04
CA GLU A 323 -3.82 2.86 -23.97
C GLU A 323 -5.01 3.65 -23.46
N SER A 324 -6.09 3.00 -23.07
CA SER A 324 -7.27 3.65 -22.50
C SER A 324 -6.95 4.38 -21.20
N TYR A 325 -6.16 3.74 -20.32
CA TYR A 325 -5.69 4.35 -19.09
C TYR A 325 -4.80 5.59 -19.36
N ALA A 326 -3.88 5.49 -20.34
CA ALA A 326 -3.00 6.58 -20.74
C ALA A 326 -3.80 7.79 -21.23
N LYS A 327 -4.81 7.55 -22.07
CA LYS A 327 -5.68 8.58 -22.63
C LYS A 327 -6.49 9.31 -21.55
N ASP A 328 -7.11 8.56 -20.64
CA ASP A 328 -7.93 9.10 -19.56
C ASP A 328 -7.10 9.91 -18.55
N MET A 329 -5.90 9.43 -18.24
CA MET A 329 -4.98 10.09 -17.30
C MET A 329 -4.07 11.14 -17.94
N HIS A 330 -4.17 11.37 -19.25
CA HIS A 330 -3.29 12.27 -20.01
C HIS A 330 -1.80 11.92 -19.88
N LEU A 331 -1.49 10.62 -19.97
CA LEU A 331 -0.14 10.08 -19.86
C LEU A 331 0.36 9.56 -21.20
N THR A 332 1.67 9.37 -21.32
CA THR A 332 2.18 8.47 -22.36
C THR A 332 1.82 7.02 -22.00
N VAL A 333 1.67 6.15 -23.00
CA VAL A 333 1.41 4.70 -22.76
C VAL A 333 2.50 4.08 -21.90
N LYS A 334 3.75 4.49 -22.08
CA LYS A 334 4.89 4.04 -21.27
C LYS A 334 4.68 4.37 -19.78
N ARG A 335 4.29 5.60 -19.46
CA ARG A 335 4.02 6.05 -18.08
C ARG A 335 2.78 5.32 -17.50
N ALA A 336 1.75 5.14 -18.30
CA ALA A 336 0.57 4.38 -17.91
C ALA A 336 0.94 2.92 -17.55
N MET A 337 1.71 2.26 -18.39
CA MET A 337 2.19 0.89 -18.11
C MET A 337 3.01 0.80 -16.82
N GLU A 338 3.86 1.79 -16.53
CA GLU A 338 4.60 1.84 -15.27
C GLU A 338 3.65 1.86 -14.06
N LEU A 339 2.63 2.70 -14.08
CA LEU A 339 1.67 2.87 -12.98
C LEU A 339 0.82 1.62 -12.74
N ILE A 340 0.36 0.95 -13.80
CA ILE A 340 -0.59 -0.17 -13.67
C ILE A 340 0.06 -1.56 -13.84
N ASN A 341 1.37 -1.64 -14.04
CA ASN A 341 2.09 -2.90 -14.32
C ASN A 341 1.86 -3.99 -13.26
N ASN A 342 1.64 -3.60 -12.00
CA ASN A 342 1.35 -4.53 -10.90
C ASN A 342 -0.09 -5.06 -10.90
N TYR A 343 -0.96 -4.50 -11.74
CA TYR A 343 -2.40 -4.77 -11.74
C TYR A 343 -2.89 -5.44 -13.02
N ILE A 344 -2.14 -5.34 -14.12
CA ILE A 344 -2.51 -5.99 -15.39
C ILE A 344 -1.86 -7.36 -15.51
N ASP A 345 -2.64 -8.37 -15.92
CA ASP A 345 -2.10 -9.67 -16.29
C ASP A 345 -1.54 -9.61 -17.73
N LYS A 346 -0.23 -9.56 -17.85
CA LYS A 346 0.49 -9.54 -19.14
C LYS A 346 0.21 -10.74 -20.05
N ARG A 347 -0.46 -11.78 -19.56
CA ARG A 347 -0.78 -13.01 -20.32
C ARG A 347 -2.19 -12.99 -20.89
N LYS A 348 -3.04 -12.07 -20.46
CA LYS A 348 -4.39 -11.92 -21.04
C LYS A 348 -4.29 -11.13 -22.34
N PRO A 349 -4.82 -11.65 -23.47
CA PRO A 349 -4.99 -10.84 -24.66
C PRO A 349 -5.91 -9.64 -24.36
N PRO A 350 -5.85 -8.57 -25.17
CA PRO A 350 -6.79 -7.46 -25.05
C PRO A 350 -8.21 -8.01 -25.03
N LEU A 351 -9.02 -7.54 -24.08
CA LEU A 351 -10.38 -8.01 -23.87
C LEU A 351 -11.24 -7.64 -25.09
N GLY A 352 -11.32 -8.57 -26.05
CA GLY A 352 -12.38 -8.53 -27.06
C GLY A 352 -13.70 -8.94 -26.41
N ASN A 353 -14.69 -8.09 -26.45
CA ASN A 353 -16.13 -8.30 -26.22
C ASN A 353 -16.53 -9.46 -25.25
N TYR A 354 -16.19 -9.34 -23.98
CA TYR A 354 -16.85 -10.14 -22.94
C TYR A 354 -17.85 -9.28 -22.20
N VAL A 355 -19.12 -9.53 -22.40
CA VAL A 355 -20.21 -8.98 -21.59
C VAL A 355 -20.08 -9.56 -20.17
N VAL A 356 -19.50 -8.81 -19.27
CA VAL A 356 -19.46 -9.16 -17.84
C VAL A 356 -20.69 -8.56 -17.19
N SER A 357 -21.60 -9.42 -16.70
CA SER A 357 -22.76 -8.96 -15.96
C SER A 357 -22.33 -8.28 -14.63
N PRO A 358 -23.07 -7.27 -14.13
CA PRO A 358 -22.78 -6.56 -12.89
C PRO A 358 -22.63 -7.44 -11.64
N THR A 359 -23.04 -8.69 -11.71
CA THR A 359 -23.02 -9.68 -10.61
C THR A 359 -21.64 -10.34 -10.38
N GLN A 360 -20.66 -10.14 -11.24
CA GLN A 360 -19.35 -10.83 -11.16
C GLN A 360 -18.25 -10.08 -10.42
N LEU A 361 -18.53 -8.88 -9.87
CA LEU A 361 -17.70 -8.30 -8.82
C LEU A 361 -17.85 -9.03 -7.47
N ALA A 362 -18.86 -9.90 -7.34
CA ALA A 362 -18.93 -10.89 -6.28
C ALA A 362 -17.79 -11.90 -6.51
N TYR A 363 -16.79 -11.83 -5.66
CA TYR A 363 -15.64 -12.72 -5.61
C TYR A 363 -16.10 -14.18 -5.70
N SER A 364 -15.66 -14.93 -6.71
CA SER A 364 -15.89 -16.37 -6.79
C SER A 364 -15.40 -17.03 -5.50
N ASN A 365 -16.31 -17.70 -4.82
CA ASN A 365 -15.98 -18.62 -3.72
C ASN A 365 -15.26 -19.83 -4.31
N ASN A 366 -13.94 -19.94 -4.12
CA ASN A 366 -13.20 -21.18 -4.05
C ASN A 366 -11.95 -20.96 -3.20
#